data_86f2ce665ff1a280963e7619ef80638b
#
_entry.id   86f2ce665ff1a280963e7619ef80638b
#
_cell.length_a   1.000
_cell.length_b   1.000
_cell.length_c   1.000
_cell.angle_alpha   90.00
_cell.angle_beta   90.00
_cell.angle_gamma   90.00
#
_symmetry.space_group_name_H-M   'P 1'
#
loop_
_entity.id
_entity.type
_entity.pdbx_description
1 polymer ?
#
loop_
_entity_poly.entity_id
_entity_poly.type
_entity_poly.pdbx_seq_one_letter_code
_entity_poly.pdbx_strand_id
1 'polypeptide(L)'
;MHSAQGEDKRALGIAGIGCEVYSWRVRAGAKSGNGAQIDLVLERQDGNVNLCEMKFYRVPYEITAEEEKKLLNRREAFRADTGTSANCRITVIAAEGLKPGRHSAVAQNILTLEDLLAS
;
A
#
# COMPACT_ATOMS: atom_id res chain seq x y z
N MET A 1 2.03 -22.25 -12.21
CA MET A 1 2.91 -21.69 -11.19
C MET A 1 2.35 -20.35 -10.71
N HIS A 2 2.24 -20.22 -9.42
CA HIS A 2 1.78 -18.97 -8.84
C HIS A 2 2.96 -18.06 -8.57
N SER A 3 2.83 -16.82 -8.98
CA SER A 3 3.78 -15.79 -8.58
C SER A 3 3.37 -15.23 -7.22
N ALA A 4 4.29 -14.56 -6.54
CA ALA A 4 3.97 -13.84 -5.32
C ALA A 4 2.86 -12.82 -5.57
N GLN A 5 2.84 -12.26 -6.76
CA GLN A 5 1.83 -11.32 -7.20
C GLN A 5 0.41 -11.92 -7.15
N GLY A 6 0.26 -13.19 -7.59
CA GLY A 6 -1.02 -13.87 -7.53
C GLY A 6 -1.47 -14.13 -6.10
N GLU A 7 -0.53 -14.44 -5.21
CA GLU A 7 -0.82 -14.64 -3.80
C GLU A 7 -1.24 -13.34 -3.13
N ASP A 8 -0.54 -12.24 -3.45
CA ASP A 8 -0.88 -10.91 -2.94
C ASP A 8 -2.32 -10.53 -3.31
N LYS A 9 -2.71 -10.80 -4.54
CA LYS A 9 -4.07 -10.51 -4.99
C LYS A 9 -5.12 -11.26 -4.19
N ARG A 10 -4.86 -12.52 -3.88
CA ARG A 10 -5.78 -13.33 -3.07
C ARG A 10 -5.90 -12.80 -1.66
N ALA A 11 -4.75 -12.49 -1.03
CA ALA A 11 -4.73 -11.98 0.33
C ALA A 11 -5.47 -10.66 0.46
N LEU A 12 -5.47 -9.85 -0.61
CA LEU A 12 -6.21 -8.59 -0.65
C LEU A 12 -7.68 -8.77 -1.06
N GLY A 13 -8.10 -10.00 -1.33
CA GLY A 13 -9.48 -10.27 -1.74
C GLY A 13 -9.78 -9.86 -3.16
N ILE A 14 -8.78 -9.78 -4.01
CA ILE A 14 -8.92 -9.32 -5.39
C ILE A 14 -8.64 -10.42 -6.42
N ALA A 15 -8.62 -11.68 -5.98
CA ALA A 15 -8.45 -12.80 -6.89
C ALA A 15 -9.58 -12.79 -7.94
N GLY A 16 -9.22 -12.91 -9.22
CA GLY A 16 -10.19 -12.88 -10.30
C GLY A 16 -10.49 -11.48 -10.83
N ILE A 17 -9.99 -10.44 -10.15
CA ILE A 17 -10.13 -9.07 -10.63
C ILE A 17 -8.84 -8.69 -11.38
N GLY A 18 -8.97 -8.09 -12.56
CA GLY A 18 -7.80 -7.61 -13.28
C GLY A 18 -7.02 -6.60 -12.42
N CYS A 19 -5.71 -6.73 -12.43
CA CYS A 19 -4.87 -5.91 -11.57
C CYS A 19 -3.51 -5.69 -12.23
N GLU A 20 -3.06 -4.44 -12.27
CA GLU A 20 -1.70 -4.10 -12.67
C GLU A 20 -0.87 -3.84 -11.43
N VAL A 21 0.39 -4.28 -11.46
CA VAL A 21 1.30 -4.14 -10.34
C VAL A 21 2.53 -3.39 -10.81
N TYR A 22 2.87 -2.31 -10.09
CA TYR A 22 4.04 -1.51 -10.46
C TYR A 22 4.55 -0.74 -9.23
N SER A 23 5.73 -0.14 -9.36
CA SER A 23 6.23 0.84 -8.41
C SER A 23 6.01 2.23 -8.97
N TRP A 24 5.94 3.21 -8.08
CA TRP A 24 5.71 4.60 -8.50
C TRP A 24 6.67 5.52 -7.78
N ARG A 25 7.13 6.54 -8.51
CA ARG A 25 8.03 7.54 -7.95
C ARG A 25 7.79 8.89 -8.63
N VAL A 26 7.87 9.94 -7.84
CA VAL A 26 7.86 11.30 -8.36
C VAL A 26 9.00 12.09 -7.72
N ARG A 27 9.65 12.92 -8.49
CA ARG A 27 10.76 13.75 -8.02
C ARG A 27 10.25 14.94 -7.22
N ALA A 28 11.09 15.44 -6.31
CA ALA A 28 10.84 16.72 -5.65
C ALA A 28 10.74 17.81 -6.74
N GLY A 29 9.80 18.74 -6.55
CA GLY A 29 9.56 19.80 -7.51
C GLY A 29 8.55 19.48 -8.61
N ALA A 30 8.04 18.24 -8.65
CA ALA A 30 6.95 17.88 -9.55
C ALA A 30 5.61 18.42 -9.01
N LYS A 31 4.48 17.99 -9.59
CA LYS A 31 3.15 18.46 -9.21
C LYS A 31 2.85 18.39 -7.71
N SER A 32 3.40 17.39 -7.03
CA SER A 32 3.20 17.20 -5.61
C SER A 32 4.04 18.14 -4.74
N GLY A 33 5.04 18.80 -5.33
CA GLY A 33 5.97 19.67 -4.61
C GLY A 33 7.09 18.94 -3.92
N ASN A 34 6.85 17.78 -3.35
CA ASN A 34 7.83 16.95 -2.65
C ASN A 34 8.02 15.63 -3.39
N GLY A 35 9.23 15.07 -3.29
CA GLY A 35 9.49 13.74 -3.84
C GLY A 35 8.74 12.68 -3.03
N ALA A 36 8.30 11.62 -3.70
CA ALA A 36 7.64 10.51 -3.05
C ALA A 36 7.86 9.23 -3.83
N GLN A 37 7.78 8.10 -3.15
CA GLN A 37 7.97 6.80 -3.76
C GLN A 37 7.07 5.78 -3.08
N ILE A 38 6.45 4.91 -3.90
CA ILE A 38 5.67 3.78 -3.41
C ILE A 38 6.21 2.54 -4.10
N ASP A 39 6.71 1.59 -3.32
CA ASP A 39 7.38 0.42 -3.86
C ASP A 39 6.44 -0.57 -4.52
N LEU A 40 5.19 -0.64 -4.06
CA LEU A 40 4.21 -1.56 -4.61
C LEU A 40 2.86 -0.87 -4.74
N VAL A 41 2.38 -0.76 -5.96
CA VAL A 41 1.04 -0.22 -6.26
C VAL A 41 0.26 -1.30 -6.95
N LEU A 42 -0.95 -1.57 -6.47
CA LEU A 42 -1.87 -2.54 -7.06
C LEU A 42 -3.05 -1.78 -7.65
N GLU A 43 -3.05 -1.60 -8.96
CA GLU A 43 -4.12 -0.88 -9.65
C GLU A 43 -5.17 -1.88 -10.11
N ARG A 44 -6.32 -1.85 -9.46
CA ARG A 44 -7.39 -2.83 -9.65
C ARG A 44 -8.42 -2.32 -10.65
N GLN A 45 -9.10 -3.25 -11.32
CA GLN A 45 -10.16 -2.88 -12.25
C GLN A 45 -11.48 -2.50 -11.58
N ASP A 46 -11.58 -2.71 -10.27
CA ASP A 46 -12.79 -2.39 -9.52
C ASP A 46 -12.85 -0.95 -9.02
N GLY A 47 -11.95 -0.10 -9.50
CA GLY A 47 -11.93 1.31 -9.11
C GLY A 47 -11.10 1.60 -7.86
N ASN A 48 -10.39 0.61 -7.34
CA ASN A 48 -9.52 0.78 -6.17
C ASN A 48 -8.06 0.66 -6.55
N VAL A 49 -7.20 1.40 -5.86
CA VAL A 49 -5.75 1.31 -5.98
C VAL A 49 -5.19 1.10 -4.58
N ASN A 50 -4.41 0.04 -4.40
CA ASN A 50 -3.75 -0.21 -3.13
C ASN A 50 -2.33 0.35 -3.18
N LEU A 51 -2.03 1.31 -2.30
CA LEU A 51 -0.72 1.90 -2.16
C LEU A 51 -0.06 1.19 -0.98
N CYS A 52 0.90 0.32 -1.26
CA CYS A 52 1.40 -0.63 -0.27
C CYS A 52 2.71 -0.18 0.36
N GLU A 53 2.77 -0.24 1.69
CA GLU A 53 4.00 -0.05 2.47
C GLU A 53 4.37 -1.39 3.08
N MET A 54 5.61 -1.82 2.89
CA MET A 54 6.08 -3.12 3.37
C MET A 54 6.99 -2.95 4.59
N LYS A 55 6.66 -3.65 5.68
CA LYS A 55 7.40 -3.59 6.95
C LYS A 55 7.68 -5.01 7.42
N PHE A 56 8.90 -5.49 7.20
CA PHE A 56 9.29 -6.86 7.54
C PHE A 56 10.13 -6.92 8.81
N TYR A 57 9.56 -6.46 9.92
CA TYR A 57 10.18 -6.54 11.24
C TYR A 57 9.80 -7.84 11.93
N ARG A 58 10.58 -8.22 12.92
CA ARG A 58 10.34 -9.45 13.72
C ARG A 58 9.30 -9.27 14.81
N VAL A 59 8.80 -8.08 14.98
CA VAL A 59 7.77 -7.75 15.96
C VAL A 59 6.65 -7.02 15.25
N PRO A 60 5.44 -6.99 15.83
CA PRO A 60 4.36 -6.20 15.23
C PRO A 60 4.78 -4.76 15.01
N TYR A 61 4.46 -4.22 13.86
CA TYR A 61 4.84 -2.86 13.50
C TYR A 61 3.83 -1.86 14.05
N GLU A 62 4.33 -0.80 14.65
CA GLU A 62 3.49 0.30 15.14
C GLU A 62 3.62 1.51 14.22
N ILE A 63 2.50 2.03 13.75
CA ILE A 63 2.49 3.25 12.93
C ILE A 63 2.59 4.45 13.86
N THR A 64 3.69 5.21 13.72
CA THR A 64 3.89 6.44 14.48
C THR A 64 3.18 7.60 13.80
N ALA A 65 3.08 8.73 14.50
CA ALA A 65 2.52 9.95 13.91
C ALA A 65 3.28 10.37 12.66
N GLU A 66 4.60 10.22 12.64
CA GLU A 66 5.42 10.53 11.47
C GLU A 66 5.11 9.62 10.29
N GLU A 67 4.98 8.31 10.57
CA GLU A 67 4.64 7.35 9.52
C GLU A 67 3.26 7.63 8.94
N GLU A 68 2.29 7.92 9.80
CA GLU A 68 0.95 8.29 9.34
C GLU A 68 1.02 9.46 8.38
N LYS A 69 1.76 10.49 8.74
CA LYS A 69 1.92 11.67 7.92
C LYS A 69 2.55 11.34 6.57
N LYS A 70 3.58 10.49 6.58
CA LYS A 70 4.25 10.06 5.35
C LYS A 70 3.31 9.29 4.43
N LEU A 71 2.53 8.38 5.00
CA LEU A 71 1.59 7.57 4.22
C LEU A 71 0.51 8.45 3.58
N LEU A 72 -0.02 9.40 4.33
CA LEU A 72 -1.01 10.34 3.81
C LEU A 72 -0.41 11.22 2.72
N ASN A 73 0.81 11.71 2.91
CA ASN A 73 1.49 12.55 1.92
C ASN A 73 1.75 11.77 0.63
N ARG A 74 2.15 10.50 0.74
CA ARG A 74 2.37 9.66 -0.44
C ARG A 74 1.08 9.48 -1.24
N ARG A 75 -0.03 9.28 -0.54
CA ARG A 75 -1.32 9.12 -1.20
C ARG A 75 -1.69 10.39 -1.97
N GLU A 76 -1.53 11.55 -1.35
CA GLU A 76 -1.84 12.80 -2.01
C GLU A 76 -0.89 13.10 -3.18
N ALA A 77 0.38 12.77 -3.02
CA ALA A 77 1.35 12.91 -4.12
C ALA A 77 1.00 12.00 -5.30
N PHE A 78 0.59 10.77 -5.01
CA PHE A 78 0.17 9.83 -6.04
C PHE A 78 -1.04 10.36 -6.80
N ARG A 79 -2.04 10.86 -6.09
CA ARG A 79 -3.23 11.43 -6.70
C ARG A 79 -2.90 12.64 -7.57
N ALA A 80 -2.04 13.51 -7.08
CA ALA A 80 -1.65 14.72 -7.81
C ALA A 80 -0.88 14.39 -9.09
N ASP A 81 0.04 13.43 -9.00
CA ASP A 81 0.88 13.05 -10.14
C ASP A 81 0.11 12.29 -11.21
N THR A 82 -0.73 11.33 -10.80
CA THR A 82 -1.43 10.47 -11.75
C THR A 82 -2.76 11.04 -12.23
N GLY A 83 -3.33 11.97 -11.47
CA GLY A 83 -4.66 12.50 -11.78
C GLY A 83 -5.77 11.46 -11.65
N THR A 84 -5.52 10.35 -10.96
CA THR A 84 -6.49 9.27 -10.85
C THR A 84 -7.73 9.65 -10.07
N SER A 85 -8.88 9.16 -10.51
CA SER A 85 -10.13 9.28 -9.76
C SER A 85 -10.41 8.01 -8.94
N ALA A 86 -9.50 7.03 -8.98
CA ALA A 86 -9.67 5.79 -8.25
C ALA A 86 -9.61 6.02 -6.74
N ASN A 87 -10.21 5.10 -5.99
CA ASN A 87 -10.14 5.13 -4.54
C ASN A 87 -8.77 4.60 -4.10
N CYS A 88 -7.90 5.49 -3.63
CA CYS A 88 -6.54 5.15 -3.22
C CYS A 88 -6.54 4.68 -1.77
N ARG A 89 -6.24 3.42 -1.55
CA ARG A 89 -6.27 2.77 -0.24
C ARG A 89 -4.85 2.55 0.26
N ILE A 90 -4.58 3.03 1.47
CA ILE A 90 -3.28 2.81 2.13
C ILE A 90 -3.28 1.40 2.68
N THR A 91 -2.32 0.60 2.24
CA THR A 91 -2.20 -0.83 2.60
C THR A 91 -0.84 -1.06 3.24
N VAL A 92 -0.81 -1.66 4.41
CA VAL A 92 0.43 -2.01 5.09
C VAL A 92 0.59 -3.52 5.06
N ILE A 93 1.73 -3.98 4.56
CA ILE A 93 2.11 -5.39 4.55
C ILE A 93 3.20 -5.54 5.61
N ALA A 94 2.83 -6.09 6.76
CA ALA A 94 3.74 -6.23 7.90
C ALA A 94 3.92 -7.71 8.23
N ALA A 95 5.16 -8.18 8.27
CA ALA A 95 5.46 -9.60 8.47
C ALA A 95 4.80 -10.16 9.73
N GLU A 96 4.82 -9.42 10.83
CA GLU A 96 4.26 -9.83 12.10
C GLU A 96 2.99 -9.08 12.47
N GLY A 97 2.34 -8.45 11.50
CA GLY A 97 1.12 -7.71 11.73
C GLY A 97 1.35 -6.29 12.24
N LEU A 98 0.28 -5.64 12.60
CA LEU A 98 0.29 -4.25 13.03
C LEU A 98 -0.13 -4.18 14.50
N LYS A 99 0.65 -3.45 15.29
CA LYS A 99 0.30 -3.20 16.68
C LYS A 99 -0.79 -2.12 16.72
N PRO A 100 -1.95 -2.38 17.34
CA PRO A 100 -3.00 -1.38 17.44
C PRO A 100 -2.49 -0.14 18.18
N GLY A 101 -2.86 1.03 17.70
CA GLY A 101 -2.42 2.27 18.29
C GLY A 101 -3.18 3.45 17.75
N ARG A 102 -2.82 4.62 18.23
CA ARG A 102 -3.49 5.88 17.92
C ARG A 102 -3.51 6.19 16.42
N HIS A 103 -2.47 5.76 15.69
CA HIS A 103 -2.31 6.10 14.27
C HIS A 103 -2.56 4.92 13.33
N SER A 104 -2.93 3.76 13.86
CA SER A 104 -3.06 2.56 13.05
C SER A 104 -4.23 2.61 12.05
N ALA A 105 -5.22 3.44 12.32
CA ALA A 105 -6.40 3.55 11.45
C ALA A 105 -6.09 4.11 10.06
N VAL A 106 -4.91 4.70 9.84
CA VAL A 106 -4.51 5.18 8.53
C VAL A 106 -4.34 4.01 7.55
N ALA A 107 -3.99 2.83 8.05
CA ALA A 107 -3.88 1.63 7.23
C ALA A 107 -5.27 1.04 7.01
N GLN A 108 -5.80 1.24 5.81
CA GLN A 108 -7.13 0.75 5.45
C GLN A 108 -7.15 -0.75 5.19
N ASN A 109 -6.01 -1.31 4.79
CA ASN A 109 -5.82 -2.74 4.63
C ASN A 109 -4.52 -3.14 5.33
N ILE A 110 -4.56 -4.22 6.08
CA ILE A 110 -3.40 -4.73 6.80
C ILE A 110 -3.23 -6.19 6.45
N LEU A 111 -2.03 -6.55 5.98
CA LEU A 111 -1.69 -7.91 5.61
C LEU A 111 -0.45 -8.35 6.37
N THR A 112 -0.44 -9.60 6.81
CA THR A 112 0.75 -10.21 7.41
C THR A 112 1.47 -11.05 6.37
N LEU A 113 2.68 -11.49 6.70
CA LEU A 113 3.39 -12.44 5.85
C LEU A 113 2.58 -13.74 5.71
N GLU A 114 1.95 -14.16 6.78
CA GLU A 114 1.08 -15.33 6.76
C GLU A 114 -0.07 -15.17 5.78
N ASP A 115 -0.67 -13.99 5.75
CA ASP A 115 -1.75 -13.69 4.80
C ASP A 115 -1.27 -13.83 3.35
N LEU A 116 -0.06 -13.37 3.06
CA LEU A 116 0.51 -13.47 1.72
C LEU A 116 0.80 -14.92 1.34
N LEU A 117 1.18 -15.75 2.30
CA LEU A 117 1.54 -17.13 2.05
C LEU A 117 0.35 -18.07 2.10
N ALA A 118 -0.78 -17.63 2.60
CA ALA A 118 -1.96 -18.47 2.82
C ALA A 118 -2.88 -18.61 1.61
N SER A 119 -2.56 -17.99 0.50
CA SER A 119 -3.43 -17.98 -0.68
C SER A 119 -3.39 -19.26 -1.53
#